data_839c931cae3118abcdd18a64d112574e
#
_entry.id   839c931cae3118abcdd18a64d112574e
#
_cell.length_a   1.000
_cell.length_b   1.000
_cell.length_c   1.000
_cell.angle_alpha   90.00
_cell.angle_beta   90.00
_cell.angle_gamma   90.00
#
_symmetry.space_group_name_H-M   'P 1'
#
loop_
_entity.id
_entity.type
_entity.pdbx_description
1 polymer ?
#
loop_
_entity_poly.entity_id
_entity_poly.type
_entity_poly.pdbx_seq_one_letter_code
_entity_poly.pdbx_strand_id
1 'polypeptide(L)'
;MIKNSFLILILIVFSSFFNIVSAQQTVFNVPSADVTEKGHSFLQQEAQFRGWEPGPFFLGTTFSGYGIGHNTEIDATLFNVGAPATNSITLGTGFKSVMPIAGLKDKYPKREYKFTAGSQVLSSLQSQGVGNWTYSHLSGRLPVTNTRLTAGVSYGTKQVFGTNQAVFMGAIEQPVTKKLNLISDWFSGSEHFSGFLITGISYACPKNKTLYVGYQIPNSSRCGKSGFVLQFGKVF
;
A
#
# COMPACT_ATOMS: atom_id res chain seq x y z
N MET A 1 -39.10 -24.76 -14.78
CA MET A 1 -37.91 -24.06 -15.34
C MET A 1 -37.87 -22.55 -15.04
N ILE A 2 -38.95 -21.85 -14.75
CA ILE A 2 -38.97 -20.37 -14.58
C ILE A 2 -38.40 -19.89 -13.23
N LYS A 3 -38.44 -20.70 -12.16
CA LYS A 3 -37.94 -20.32 -10.83
C LYS A 3 -36.41 -20.05 -10.77
N ASN A 4 -35.63 -20.80 -11.55
CA ASN A 4 -34.16 -20.66 -11.50
C ASN A 4 -33.66 -19.42 -12.27
N SER A 5 -34.37 -19.01 -13.31
CA SER A 5 -34.01 -17.81 -14.09
C SER A 5 -34.23 -16.51 -13.31
N PHE A 6 -35.25 -16.48 -12.42
CA PHE A 6 -35.51 -15.32 -11.56
C PHE A 6 -34.47 -15.15 -10.47
N LEU A 7 -33.96 -16.26 -9.91
CA LEU A 7 -32.90 -16.25 -8.92
C LEU A 7 -31.56 -15.78 -9.50
N ILE A 8 -31.26 -16.19 -10.75
CA ILE A 8 -30.05 -15.75 -11.48
C ILE A 8 -30.14 -14.25 -11.81
N LEU A 9 -31.32 -13.77 -12.21
CA LEU A 9 -31.55 -12.34 -12.48
C LEU A 9 -31.38 -11.49 -11.22
N ILE A 10 -31.87 -11.93 -10.07
CA ILE A 10 -31.67 -11.27 -8.77
C ILE A 10 -30.20 -11.25 -8.38
N LEU A 11 -29.47 -12.34 -8.57
CA LEU A 11 -28.02 -12.41 -8.30
C LEU A 11 -27.23 -11.47 -9.23
N ILE A 12 -27.60 -11.34 -10.50
CA ILE A 12 -26.97 -10.42 -11.45
C ILE A 12 -27.29 -8.97 -11.10
N VAL A 13 -28.52 -8.64 -10.71
CA VAL A 13 -28.93 -7.28 -10.32
C VAL A 13 -28.27 -6.88 -9.00
N PHE A 14 -28.17 -7.79 -8.00
CA PHE A 14 -27.42 -7.51 -6.76
C PHE A 14 -25.90 -7.37 -6.96
N SER A 15 -25.33 -7.97 -8.02
CA SER A 15 -23.90 -7.83 -8.32
C SER A 15 -23.54 -6.48 -8.95
N SER A 16 -24.51 -5.70 -9.43
CA SER A 16 -24.31 -4.46 -10.19
C SER A 16 -24.22 -3.19 -9.32
N PHE A 17 -24.53 -3.25 -8.02
CA PHE A 17 -24.65 -2.07 -7.17
C PHE A 17 -23.52 -1.81 -6.18
N PHE A 18 -22.42 -2.57 -6.25
CA PHE A 18 -21.27 -2.29 -5.39
C PHE A 18 -20.08 -1.85 -6.23
N ASN A 19 -20.04 -0.57 -6.60
CA ASN A 19 -18.79 0.09 -6.89
C ASN A 19 -18.01 0.15 -5.57
N ILE A 20 -17.14 -0.82 -5.33
CA ILE A 20 -16.17 -0.75 -4.23
C ILE A 20 -15.13 0.25 -4.70
N VAL A 21 -15.27 1.50 -4.29
CA VAL A 21 -14.21 2.49 -4.38
C VAL A 21 -13.11 2.01 -3.43
N SER A 22 -12.12 1.35 -3.96
CA SER A 22 -10.95 0.91 -3.21
C SER A 22 -9.84 1.91 -3.47
N ALA A 23 -9.76 2.96 -2.66
CA ALA A 23 -8.54 3.71 -2.56
C ALA A 23 -7.64 2.95 -1.57
N GLN A 24 -6.48 2.53 -2.06
CA GLN A 24 -5.45 1.85 -1.30
C GLN A 24 -4.17 2.68 -1.42
N GLN A 25 -3.65 3.19 -0.30
CA GLN A 25 -2.44 4.02 -0.35
C GLN A 25 -1.20 3.16 -0.61
N THR A 26 -1.13 1.98 0.01
CA THR A 26 -0.03 1.02 -0.16
C THR A 26 -0.56 -0.39 -0.37
N VAL A 27 0.20 -1.31 -0.96
CA VAL A 27 -0.11 -2.76 -0.99
C VAL A 27 0.00 -3.30 0.44
N PHE A 28 1.19 -3.37 1.00
CA PHE A 28 1.49 -3.28 2.44
C PHE A 28 2.34 -2.02 2.67
N ASN A 29 3.55 -1.99 2.16
CA ASN A 29 4.49 -0.87 2.26
C ASN A 29 4.78 -0.23 0.90
N VAL A 30 4.72 -0.99 -0.21
CA VAL A 30 4.89 -0.46 -1.57
C VAL A 30 3.69 0.40 -1.92
N PRO A 31 3.90 1.66 -2.34
CA PRO A 31 2.82 2.53 -2.78
C PRO A 31 1.98 1.89 -3.88
N SER A 32 0.68 1.93 -3.75
CA SER A 32 -0.23 1.37 -4.75
C SER A 32 -0.38 2.29 -5.97
N ALA A 33 -0.87 1.74 -7.08
CA ALA A 33 -1.26 2.50 -8.26
C ALA A 33 -2.69 3.06 -8.19
N ASP A 34 -3.26 3.15 -7.02
CA ASP A 34 -4.56 3.77 -6.78
C ASP A 34 -4.38 5.08 -6.02
N VAL A 35 -5.22 6.06 -6.30
CA VAL A 35 -5.27 7.36 -5.61
C VAL A 35 -6.66 7.58 -5.04
N THR A 36 -6.72 8.33 -3.97
CA THR A 36 -7.98 8.78 -3.39
C THR A 36 -8.71 9.71 -4.36
N GLU A 37 -9.99 9.48 -4.56
CA GLU A 37 -10.81 10.31 -5.45
C GLU A 37 -10.87 11.74 -4.95
N LYS A 38 -11.06 12.69 -5.89
CA LYS A 38 -11.14 14.12 -5.56
C LYS A 38 -12.21 14.40 -4.50
N GLY A 39 -11.81 15.07 -3.45
CA GLY A 39 -12.70 15.47 -2.35
C GLY A 39 -12.89 14.38 -1.29
N HIS A 40 -12.30 13.21 -1.46
CA HIS A 40 -12.33 12.14 -0.47
C HIS A 40 -11.04 12.08 0.34
N SER A 41 -11.14 11.55 1.54
CA SER A 41 -9.99 11.26 2.40
C SER A 41 -9.82 9.76 2.57
N PHE A 42 -8.58 9.33 2.71
CA PHE A 42 -8.20 7.96 3.06
C PHE A 42 -7.43 7.96 4.37
N LEU A 43 -7.71 7.00 5.23
CA LEU A 43 -6.97 6.76 6.47
C LEU A 43 -6.68 5.26 6.58
N GLN A 44 -5.43 4.90 6.84
CA GLN A 44 -5.00 3.54 7.10
C GLN A 44 -4.12 3.50 8.33
N GLN A 45 -4.43 2.59 9.24
CA GLN A 45 -3.62 2.29 10.41
C GLN A 45 -2.94 0.95 10.21
N GLU A 46 -1.63 0.92 10.40
CA GLU A 46 -0.82 -0.29 10.43
C GLU A 46 -0.34 -0.59 11.85
N ALA A 47 -0.25 -1.87 12.16
CA ALA A 47 0.39 -2.39 13.35
C ALA A 47 1.30 -3.57 12.96
N GLN A 48 2.56 -3.52 13.36
CA GLN A 48 3.53 -4.61 13.22
C GLN A 48 3.82 -5.22 14.58
N PHE A 49 3.78 -6.55 14.64
CA PHE A 49 3.98 -7.32 15.87
C PHE A 49 5.13 -8.30 15.67
N ARG A 50 6.12 -8.28 16.56
CA ARG A 50 7.29 -9.16 16.55
C ARG A 50 7.46 -9.77 17.93
N GLY A 51 6.67 -10.81 18.24
CA GLY A 51 6.59 -11.40 19.57
C GLY A 51 7.83 -12.17 20.04
N TRP A 52 8.78 -12.44 19.14
CA TRP A 52 10.04 -13.17 19.41
C TRP A 52 11.28 -12.27 19.46
N GLU A 53 11.12 -10.98 19.37
CA GLU A 53 12.16 -10.01 19.72
C GLU A 53 12.31 -9.98 21.26
N PRO A 54 13.51 -9.64 21.79
CA PRO A 54 13.66 -9.44 23.23
C PRO A 54 12.74 -8.29 23.69
N GLY A 55 11.66 -8.67 24.35
CA GLY A 55 10.57 -7.77 24.74
C GLY A 55 9.48 -7.61 23.65
N PRO A 56 8.27 -7.20 24.04
CA PRO A 56 7.17 -6.99 23.12
C PRO A 56 7.51 -5.84 22.16
N PHE A 57 7.49 -6.12 20.87
CA PHE A 57 7.68 -5.12 19.83
C PHE A 57 6.36 -4.82 19.18
N PHE A 58 5.98 -3.55 19.24
CA PHE A 58 4.85 -3.01 18.50
C PHE A 58 5.32 -1.77 17.75
N LEU A 59 5.06 -1.72 16.46
CA LEU A 59 5.33 -0.56 15.62
C LEU A 59 4.05 -0.18 14.89
N GLY A 60 3.60 1.05 15.08
CA GLY A 60 2.44 1.60 14.40
C GLY A 60 2.84 2.59 13.31
N THR A 61 2.10 2.56 12.18
CA THR A 61 2.19 3.56 11.13
C THR A 61 0.76 4.00 10.77
N THR A 62 0.56 5.30 10.66
CA THR A 62 -0.71 5.87 10.21
C THR A 62 -0.49 6.55 8.87
N PHE A 63 -1.16 6.06 7.83
CA PHE A 63 -1.18 6.68 6.51
C PHE A 63 -2.46 7.45 6.33
N SER A 64 -2.38 8.66 5.78
CA SER A 64 -3.54 9.44 5.37
C SER A 64 -3.31 10.06 4.01
N GLY A 65 -4.37 10.18 3.21
CA GLY A 65 -4.34 10.81 1.91
C GLY A 65 -5.61 11.61 1.67
N TYR A 66 -5.50 12.67 0.88
CA TYR A 66 -6.61 13.47 0.41
C TYR A 66 -6.51 13.67 -1.09
N GLY A 67 -7.55 13.27 -1.82
CA GLY A 67 -7.62 13.38 -3.27
C GLY A 67 -7.86 14.83 -3.71
N ILE A 68 -6.90 15.41 -4.42
CA ILE A 68 -7.02 16.78 -4.97
C ILE A 68 -7.50 16.80 -6.42
N GLY A 69 -7.68 15.63 -7.02
CA GLY A 69 -8.03 15.47 -8.43
C GLY A 69 -6.80 15.31 -9.32
N HIS A 70 -7.01 15.22 -10.64
CA HIS A 70 -5.96 14.97 -11.64
C HIS A 70 -5.11 13.74 -11.32
N ASN A 71 -5.74 12.68 -10.77
CA ASN A 71 -5.09 11.45 -10.31
C ASN A 71 -3.95 11.71 -9.31
N THR A 72 -4.11 12.70 -8.45
CA THR A 72 -3.12 13.10 -7.44
C THR A 72 -3.77 13.18 -6.06
N GLU A 73 -3.05 12.72 -5.06
CA GLU A 73 -3.39 12.88 -3.65
C GLU A 73 -2.24 13.54 -2.89
N ILE A 74 -2.58 14.24 -1.82
CA ILE A 74 -1.63 14.75 -0.82
C ILE A 74 -1.62 13.75 0.32
N ASP A 75 -0.42 13.41 0.78
CA ASP A 75 -0.20 12.37 1.78
C ASP A 75 0.34 12.96 3.08
N ALA A 76 -0.10 12.40 4.20
CA ALA A 76 0.57 12.54 5.48
C ALA A 76 0.69 11.17 6.15
N THR A 77 1.89 10.85 6.63
CA THR A 77 2.19 9.56 7.28
C THR A 77 2.87 9.79 8.61
N LEU A 78 2.37 9.15 9.65
CA LEU A 78 3.01 9.15 10.96
C LEU A 78 3.64 7.77 11.19
N PHE A 79 4.96 7.73 11.21
CA PHE A 79 5.75 6.52 11.37
C PHE A 79 6.21 6.30 12.81
N ASN A 80 6.49 5.05 13.17
CA ASN A 80 7.17 4.65 14.40
C ASN A 80 6.39 4.93 15.69
N VAL A 81 5.07 4.98 15.66
CA VAL A 81 4.24 5.10 16.87
C VAL A 81 4.32 3.79 17.66
N GLY A 82 4.70 3.87 18.93
CA GLY A 82 4.86 2.68 19.80
C GLY A 82 6.16 1.90 19.59
N ALA A 83 7.04 2.35 18.74
CA ALA A 83 8.35 1.73 18.52
C ALA A 83 9.22 1.81 19.79
N PRO A 84 10.25 0.92 19.90
CA PRO A 84 11.29 1.08 20.92
C PRO A 84 11.86 2.49 20.91
N ALA A 85 12.32 2.96 22.05
CA ALA A 85 12.82 4.34 22.25
C ALA A 85 13.97 4.75 21.30
N THR A 86 14.58 3.79 20.63
CA THR A 86 15.62 4.04 19.61
C THR A 86 15.07 4.57 18.28
N ASN A 87 13.78 4.41 18.03
CA ASN A 87 13.14 4.84 16.79
C ASN A 87 12.36 6.13 17.04
N SER A 88 12.67 7.16 16.29
CA SER A 88 11.99 8.45 16.36
C SER A 88 10.61 8.38 15.71
N ILE A 89 9.61 8.94 16.36
CA ILE A 89 8.33 9.24 15.72
C ILE A 89 8.60 10.26 14.60
N THR A 90 8.17 9.94 13.39
CA THR A 90 8.47 10.73 12.20
C THR A 90 7.19 11.06 11.44
N LEU A 91 7.01 12.33 11.11
CA LEU A 91 5.94 12.82 10.25
C LEU A 91 6.45 12.93 8.81
N GLY A 92 5.84 12.18 7.91
CA GLY A 92 6.02 12.32 6.47
C GLY A 92 4.87 13.14 5.87
N THR A 93 5.18 14.07 4.99
CA THR A 93 4.19 14.81 4.21
C THR A 93 4.63 14.87 2.76
N GLY A 94 3.69 14.69 1.83
CA GLY A 94 4.04 14.63 0.43
C GLY A 94 2.86 14.48 -0.52
N PHE A 95 3.12 13.83 -1.62
CA PHE A 95 2.12 13.57 -2.64
C PHE A 95 2.37 12.25 -3.37
N LYS A 96 1.31 11.72 -3.96
CA LYS A 96 1.33 10.62 -4.93
C LYS A 96 0.51 11.01 -6.16
N SER A 97 1.07 10.81 -7.34
CA SER A 97 0.38 11.00 -8.63
C SER A 97 0.42 9.71 -9.44
N VAL A 98 -0.71 9.38 -10.06
CA VAL A 98 -0.88 8.16 -10.87
C VAL A 98 -1.33 8.55 -12.27
N MET A 99 -0.54 8.22 -13.27
CA MET A 99 -0.79 8.57 -14.66
C MET A 99 -1.10 7.30 -15.47
N PRO A 100 -2.27 7.19 -16.10
CA PRO A 100 -2.51 6.16 -17.10
C PRO A 100 -1.52 6.32 -18.26
N ILE A 101 -0.92 5.21 -18.72
CA ILE A 101 0.03 5.26 -19.83
C ILE A 101 -0.76 5.47 -21.13
N ALA A 102 -0.54 6.63 -21.75
CA ALA A 102 -1.18 7.00 -23.02
C ALA A 102 -0.92 5.93 -24.10
N GLY A 103 -1.91 5.67 -24.96
CA GLY A 103 -1.85 4.63 -25.99
C GLY A 103 -2.06 3.19 -25.48
N LEU A 104 -1.58 2.85 -24.30
CA LEU A 104 -1.87 1.55 -23.68
C LEU A 104 -3.26 1.53 -23.03
N LYS A 105 -3.71 2.64 -22.46
CA LYS A 105 -5.05 2.80 -21.90
C LYS A 105 -6.13 2.52 -22.95
N ASP A 106 -5.99 3.09 -24.14
CA ASP A 106 -6.98 2.96 -25.21
C ASP A 106 -6.94 1.58 -25.87
N LYS A 107 -5.72 1.04 -26.08
CA LYS A 107 -5.52 -0.26 -26.69
C LYS A 107 -5.87 -1.43 -25.77
N TYR A 108 -5.64 -1.26 -24.45
CA TYR A 108 -5.82 -2.30 -23.44
C TYR A 108 -6.52 -1.76 -22.18
N PRO A 109 -7.77 -1.29 -22.26
CA PRO A 109 -8.44 -0.58 -21.14
C PRO A 109 -8.56 -1.43 -19.87
N LYS A 110 -8.71 -2.75 -20.01
CA LYS A 110 -8.82 -3.68 -18.87
C LYS A 110 -7.50 -3.97 -18.16
N ARG A 111 -6.35 -3.57 -18.75
CA ARG A 111 -5.02 -3.88 -18.18
C ARG A 111 -4.51 -2.80 -17.24
N GLU A 112 -5.17 -1.67 -17.18
CA GLU A 112 -4.89 -0.58 -16.22
C GLU A 112 -3.39 -0.24 -16.13
N TYR A 113 -2.69 -0.12 -17.26
CA TYR A 113 -1.28 0.29 -17.25
C TYR A 113 -1.15 1.71 -16.73
N LYS A 114 -0.40 1.85 -15.63
CA LYS A 114 -0.22 3.11 -14.90
C LYS A 114 1.24 3.33 -14.56
N PHE A 115 1.65 4.58 -14.59
CA PHE A 115 2.89 5.07 -13.99
C PHE A 115 2.52 5.83 -12.72
N THR A 116 3.21 5.53 -11.63
CA THR A 116 3.01 6.20 -10.34
C THR A 116 4.32 6.84 -9.92
N ALA A 117 4.26 8.06 -9.41
CA ALA A 117 5.37 8.74 -8.77
C ALA A 117 4.88 9.47 -7.53
N GLY A 118 5.74 9.53 -6.52
CA GLY A 118 5.45 10.24 -5.27
C GLY A 118 6.72 10.61 -4.52
N SER A 119 6.57 11.53 -3.60
CA SER A 119 7.65 11.99 -2.73
C SER A 119 7.08 12.45 -1.40
N GLN A 120 7.80 12.14 -0.31
CA GLN A 120 7.50 12.63 1.03
C GLN A 120 8.75 13.24 1.65
N VAL A 121 8.59 14.38 2.30
CA VAL A 121 9.55 14.94 3.24
C VAL A 121 9.21 14.39 4.62
N LEU A 122 10.20 13.81 5.28
CA LEU A 122 10.05 13.17 6.59
C LEU A 122 10.77 13.99 7.65
N SER A 123 10.03 14.41 8.67
CA SER A 123 10.55 15.20 9.79
C SER A 123 10.45 14.39 11.07
N SER A 124 11.58 14.16 11.72
CA SER A 124 11.61 13.56 13.05
C SER A 124 10.99 14.49 14.07
N LEU A 125 10.04 14.02 14.85
CA LEU A 125 9.46 14.77 15.98
C LEU A 125 10.37 14.75 17.23
N GLN A 126 11.49 14.03 17.18
CA GLN A 126 12.46 13.89 18.26
C GLN A 126 13.87 14.36 17.86
N SER A 127 13.95 15.37 16.99
CA SER A 127 15.18 16.05 16.60
C SER A 127 16.25 15.21 15.89
N GLN A 128 15.85 14.11 15.22
CA GLN A 128 16.78 13.29 14.42
C GLN A 128 16.95 13.79 12.98
N GLY A 129 16.43 14.99 12.67
CA GLY A 129 16.61 15.65 11.39
C GLY A 129 15.46 15.45 10.41
N VAL A 130 15.72 15.87 9.18
CA VAL A 130 14.77 15.81 8.06
C VAL A 130 15.31 14.86 6.99
N GLY A 131 14.44 14.05 6.43
CA GLY A 131 14.74 13.14 5.36
C GLY A 131 13.81 13.30 4.16
N ASN A 132 14.08 12.56 3.12
CA ASN A 132 13.24 12.48 1.93
C ASN A 132 13.07 11.02 1.51
N TRP A 133 11.87 10.68 1.05
CA TRP A 133 11.55 9.44 0.38
C TRP A 133 10.84 9.74 -0.93
N THR A 134 11.41 9.27 -2.02
CA THR A 134 10.88 9.45 -3.37
C THR A 134 10.80 8.10 -4.06
N TYR A 135 9.75 7.88 -4.84
CA TYR A 135 9.53 6.62 -5.52
C TYR A 135 8.85 6.80 -6.88
N SER A 136 9.05 5.82 -7.74
CA SER A 136 8.29 5.66 -8.97
C SER A 136 8.15 4.20 -9.35
N HIS A 137 7.02 3.85 -9.96
CA HIS A 137 6.78 2.48 -10.42
C HIS A 137 5.81 2.43 -11.60
N LEU A 138 5.88 1.33 -12.31
CA LEU A 138 4.89 0.91 -13.30
C LEU A 138 4.01 -0.17 -12.70
N SER A 139 2.75 -0.16 -13.06
CA SER A 139 1.81 -1.22 -12.71
C SER A 139 0.91 -1.59 -13.89
N GLY A 140 0.40 -2.81 -13.87
CA GLY A 140 -0.54 -3.28 -14.88
C GLY A 140 -1.18 -4.60 -14.49
N ARG A 141 -2.33 -4.92 -15.10
CA ARG A 141 -3.07 -6.17 -14.85
C ARG A 141 -2.82 -7.19 -15.95
N LEU A 142 -2.58 -8.43 -15.54
CA LEU A 142 -2.52 -9.57 -16.45
C LEU A 142 -3.90 -9.89 -17.02
N PRO A 143 -3.99 -10.26 -18.32
CA PRO A 143 -5.28 -10.35 -19.01
C PRO A 143 -6.18 -11.50 -18.54
N VAL A 144 -5.62 -12.60 -18.09
CA VAL A 144 -6.38 -13.82 -17.73
C VAL A 144 -6.71 -13.84 -16.24
N THR A 145 -5.71 -13.64 -15.40
CA THR A 145 -5.83 -13.75 -13.94
C THR A 145 -6.26 -12.47 -13.27
N ASN A 146 -6.25 -11.34 -13.98
CA ASN A 146 -6.47 -9.99 -13.44
C ASN A 146 -5.48 -9.62 -12.31
N THR A 147 -4.37 -10.35 -12.21
CA THR A 147 -3.29 -10.08 -11.25
C THR A 147 -2.68 -8.73 -11.57
N ARG A 148 -2.61 -7.83 -10.60
CA ARG A 148 -1.86 -6.58 -10.72
C ARG A 148 -0.41 -6.86 -10.34
N LEU A 149 0.49 -6.47 -11.23
CA LEU A 149 1.92 -6.46 -10.99
C LEU A 149 2.40 -5.02 -10.90
N THR A 150 3.27 -4.75 -9.94
CA THR A 150 3.91 -3.45 -9.75
C THR A 150 5.42 -3.67 -9.66
N ALA A 151 6.19 -2.83 -10.36
CA ALA A 151 7.65 -2.85 -10.29
C ALA A 151 8.19 -1.43 -10.43
N GLY A 152 9.19 -1.08 -9.61
CA GLY A 152 9.75 0.26 -9.60
C GLY A 152 10.97 0.42 -8.73
N VAL A 153 11.30 1.67 -8.47
CA VAL A 153 12.44 2.09 -7.67
C VAL A 153 12.01 3.12 -6.64
N SER A 154 12.73 3.14 -5.54
CA SER A 154 12.53 4.08 -4.45
C SER A 154 13.90 4.56 -3.97
N TYR A 155 14.01 5.83 -3.63
CA TYR A 155 15.17 6.41 -3.00
C TYR A 155 14.77 7.01 -1.66
N GLY A 156 15.54 6.71 -0.62
CA GLY A 156 15.38 7.29 0.70
C GLY A 156 16.70 7.78 1.27
N THR A 157 16.65 8.88 2.01
CA THR A 157 17.79 9.37 2.77
C THR A 157 18.02 8.51 4.02
N LYS A 158 19.16 8.70 4.69
CA LYS A 158 19.54 7.94 5.89
C LYS A 158 18.49 7.98 7.02
N GLN A 159 17.72 9.06 7.10
CA GLN A 159 16.64 9.21 8.09
C GLN A 159 15.47 8.26 7.82
N VAL A 160 15.33 7.78 6.59
CA VAL A 160 14.25 6.86 6.16
C VAL A 160 14.76 5.42 6.13
N PHE A 161 15.92 5.21 5.48
CA PHE A 161 16.44 3.86 5.19
C PHE A 161 17.71 3.49 5.95
N GLY A 162 18.11 4.29 6.95
CA GLY A 162 19.34 4.08 7.70
C GLY A 162 20.59 4.53 6.95
N THR A 163 20.59 4.44 5.64
CA THR A 163 21.62 4.97 4.70
C THR A 163 20.94 5.67 3.53
N ASN A 164 21.65 6.55 2.84
CA ASN A 164 21.14 7.11 1.58
C ASN A 164 21.22 6.03 0.52
N GLN A 165 20.11 5.51 0.08
CA GLN A 165 20.09 4.40 -0.87
C GLN A 165 18.89 4.41 -1.81
N ALA A 166 19.12 3.87 -3.01
CA ALA A 166 18.08 3.47 -3.93
C ALA A 166 17.81 1.96 -3.75
N VAL A 167 16.54 1.58 -3.78
CA VAL A 167 16.10 0.19 -3.70
C VAL A 167 15.09 -0.10 -4.79
N PHE A 168 15.06 -1.34 -5.29
CA PHE A 168 13.96 -1.82 -6.10
C PHE A 168 12.76 -2.11 -5.20
N MET A 169 11.58 -1.93 -5.76
CA MET A 169 10.34 -2.31 -5.11
C MET A 169 9.42 -3.03 -6.09
N GLY A 170 8.63 -3.95 -5.58
CA GLY A 170 7.67 -4.69 -6.36
C GLY A 170 6.47 -5.11 -5.54
N ALA A 171 5.34 -5.33 -6.21
CA ALA A 171 4.16 -5.88 -5.56
C ALA A 171 3.34 -6.75 -6.52
N ILE A 172 2.59 -7.68 -5.93
CA ILE A 172 1.65 -8.57 -6.59
C ILE A 172 0.32 -8.51 -5.83
N GLU A 173 -0.75 -8.28 -6.56
CA GLU A 173 -2.11 -8.30 -6.03
C GLU A 173 -2.95 -9.25 -6.89
N GLN A 174 -3.29 -10.42 -6.33
CA GLN A 174 -4.06 -11.46 -7.01
C GLN A 174 -5.48 -11.50 -6.48
N PRO A 175 -6.50 -11.07 -7.24
CA PRO A 175 -7.89 -11.27 -6.87
C PRO A 175 -8.23 -12.76 -6.79
N VAL A 176 -8.77 -13.20 -5.66
CA VAL A 176 -9.28 -14.57 -5.44
C VAL A 176 -10.79 -14.56 -5.50
N THR A 177 -11.41 -13.54 -4.91
CA THR A 177 -12.84 -13.27 -4.98
C THR A 177 -13.08 -11.78 -5.20
N LYS A 178 -14.33 -11.33 -5.28
CA LYS A 178 -14.67 -9.90 -5.34
C LYS A 178 -14.23 -9.12 -4.08
N LYS A 179 -13.95 -9.80 -2.97
CA LYS A 179 -13.59 -9.16 -1.69
C LYS A 179 -12.22 -9.55 -1.16
N LEU A 180 -11.65 -10.65 -1.66
CA LEU A 180 -10.40 -11.22 -1.14
C LEU A 180 -9.33 -11.18 -2.21
N ASN A 181 -8.18 -10.57 -1.89
CA ASN A 181 -6.97 -10.65 -2.69
C ASN A 181 -5.85 -11.33 -1.89
N LEU A 182 -5.02 -12.11 -2.57
CA LEU A 182 -3.68 -12.43 -2.09
C LEU A 182 -2.78 -11.29 -2.50
N ILE A 183 -1.98 -10.79 -1.58
CA ILE A 183 -1.10 -9.65 -1.83
C ILE A 183 0.30 -9.92 -1.30
N SER A 184 1.28 -9.39 -1.99
CA SER A 184 2.67 -9.43 -1.55
C SER A 184 3.38 -8.20 -2.06
N ASP A 185 4.26 -7.62 -1.23
CA ASP A 185 5.15 -6.57 -1.67
C ASP A 185 6.56 -6.72 -1.10
N TRP A 186 7.52 -6.08 -1.75
CA TRP A 186 8.93 -6.24 -1.46
C TRP A 186 9.74 -5.00 -1.78
N PHE A 187 10.68 -4.70 -0.89
CA PHE A 187 11.77 -3.76 -1.12
C PHE A 187 13.11 -4.50 -1.06
N SER A 188 14.00 -4.23 -2.02
CA SER A 188 15.27 -4.95 -2.18
C SER A 188 16.37 -4.56 -1.20
N GLY A 189 16.13 -3.58 -0.33
CA GLY A 189 17.12 -3.11 0.63
C GLY A 189 17.58 -4.19 1.61
N SER A 190 18.63 -3.91 2.34
CA SER A 190 19.22 -4.82 3.32
C SER A 190 19.33 -4.22 4.71
N GLU A 191 18.79 -3.02 4.92
CA GLU A 191 18.87 -2.27 6.17
C GLU A 191 17.53 -1.62 6.53
N HIS A 192 17.18 -1.58 7.82
CA HIS A 192 15.99 -0.95 8.38
C HIS A 192 14.69 -1.26 7.56
N PHE A 193 13.89 -0.26 7.29
CA PHE A 193 12.59 -0.40 6.60
C PHE A 193 12.68 -0.65 5.10
N SER A 194 13.87 -0.60 4.51
CA SER A 194 14.07 -0.77 3.06
C SER A 194 14.23 -2.23 2.62
N GLY A 195 14.11 -3.19 3.51
CA GLY A 195 14.48 -4.57 3.23
C GLY A 195 13.50 -5.62 3.74
N PHE A 196 12.26 -5.63 3.24
CA PHE A 196 11.25 -6.60 3.65
C PHE A 196 10.47 -7.14 2.45
N LEU A 197 10.14 -8.42 2.54
CA LEU A 197 9.04 -9.06 1.84
C LEU A 197 7.86 -9.16 2.80
N ILE A 198 6.69 -8.66 2.42
CA ILE A 198 5.45 -8.89 3.16
C ILE A 198 4.50 -9.65 2.26
N THR A 199 3.92 -10.72 2.77
CA THR A 199 2.93 -11.52 2.04
C THR A 199 1.71 -11.78 2.91
N GLY A 200 0.53 -11.80 2.31
CA GLY A 200 -0.71 -11.97 3.04
C GLY A 200 -1.95 -11.78 2.19
N ILE A 201 -2.99 -11.27 2.82
CA ILE A 201 -4.30 -11.06 2.22
C ILE A 201 -4.80 -9.63 2.46
N SER A 202 -5.62 -9.13 1.53
CA SER A 202 -6.51 -7.99 1.78
C SER A 202 -7.97 -8.41 1.62
N TYR A 203 -8.82 -7.91 2.51
CA TYR A 203 -10.25 -8.20 2.50
C TYR A 203 -11.06 -6.91 2.50
N ALA A 204 -11.87 -6.73 1.46
CA ALA A 204 -12.79 -5.60 1.32
C ALA A 204 -14.00 -5.77 2.24
N CYS A 205 -14.09 -4.95 3.27
CA CYS A 205 -15.18 -4.88 4.22
C CYS A 205 -16.27 -3.89 3.76
N PRO A 206 -17.49 -3.97 4.29
CA PRO A 206 -18.53 -2.98 4.01
C PRO A 206 -18.12 -1.54 4.39
N LYS A 207 -18.78 -0.56 3.75
CA LYS A 207 -18.60 0.89 4.03
C LYS A 207 -17.17 1.38 3.75
N ASN A 208 -16.62 1.02 2.58
CA ASN A 208 -15.31 1.47 2.07
C ASN A 208 -14.14 1.21 3.03
N LYS A 209 -14.17 0.06 3.71
CA LYS A 209 -13.11 -0.37 4.61
C LYS A 209 -12.33 -1.54 4.00
N THR A 210 -11.05 -1.65 4.33
CA THR A 210 -10.21 -2.79 3.93
C THR A 210 -9.38 -3.24 5.12
N LEU A 211 -9.34 -4.54 5.33
CA LEU A 211 -8.47 -5.20 6.31
C LEU A 211 -7.35 -5.91 5.57
N TYR A 212 -6.13 -5.77 6.07
CA TYR A 212 -4.95 -6.47 5.58
C TYR A 212 -4.34 -7.27 6.71
N VAL A 213 -3.95 -8.51 6.42
CA VAL A 213 -3.22 -9.38 7.34
C VAL A 213 -2.05 -9.97 6.58
N GLY A 214 -0.85 -9.77 7.08
CA GLY A 214 0.36 -10.23 6.42
C GLY A 214 1.43 -10.71 7.39
N TYR A 215 2.44 -11.34 6.82
CA TYR A 215 3.64 -11.77 7.50
C TYR A 215 4.86 -11.15 6.81
N GLN A 216 5.65 -10.44 7.59
CA GLN A 216 6.84 -9.72 7.16
C GLN A 216 8.08 -10.58 7.34
N ILE A 217 8.88 -10.70 6.30
CA ILE A 217 10.13 -11.46 6.25
C ILE A 217 11.25 -10.49 5.87
N PRO A 218 12.26 -10.28 6.73
CA PRO A 218 13.36 -9.39 6.42
C PRO A 218 14.32 -10.01 5.40
N ASN A 219 14.87 -9.19 4.51
CA ASN A 219 15.91 -9.60 3.55
C ASN A 219 17.23 -9.93 4.24
N SER A 220 17.48 -9.33 5.39
CA SER A 220 18.69 -9.55 6.19
C SER A 220 18.41 -9.34 7.67
N SER A 221 19.34 -9.78 8.53
CA SER A 221 19.26 -9.56 9.99
C SER A 221 19.30 -8.06 10.36
N ARG A 222 19.85 -7.20 9.51
CA ARG A 222 19.89 -5.74 9.73
C ARG A 222 18.53 -5.08 9.55
N CYS A 223 17.61 -5.72 8.84
CA CYS A 223 16.23 -5.27 8.70
C CYS A 223 15.35 -5.64 9.92
N GLY A 224 15.91 -6.34 10.91
CA GLY A 224 15.20 -6.83 12.08
C GLY A 224 14.70 -8.25 11.93
N LYS A 225 13.63 -8.59 12.61
CA LYS A 225 13.02 -9.92 12.64
C LYS A 225 11.73 -9.98 11.84
N SER A 226 11.33 -11.20 11.48
CA SER A 226 10.02 -11.46 10.89
C SER A 226 8.89 -11.09 11.86
N GLY A 227 7.71 -10.77 11.36
CA GLY A 227 6.58 -10.39 12.20
C GLY A 227 5.25 -10.40 11.48
N PHE A 228 4.19 -10.25 12.23
CA PHE A 228 2.85 -10.05 11.69
C PHE A 228 2.61 -8.58 11.39
N VAL A 229 1.91 -8.32 10.30
CA VAL A 229 1.44 -6.99 9.90
C VAL A 229 -0.07 -7.02 9.81
N LEU A 230 -0.72 -6.09 10.48
CA LEU A 230 -2.15 -5.88 10.44
C LEU A 230 -2.40 -4.43 9.98
N GLN A 231 -3.22 -4.25 8.95
CA GLN A 231 -3.60 -2.90 8.50
C GLN A 231 -5.12 -2.80 8.37
N PHE A 232 -5.63 -1.64 8.67
CA PHE A 232 -7.04 -1.32 8.49
C PHE A 232 -7.16 0.05 7.82
N GLY A 233 -7.76 0.06 6.64
CA GLY A 233 -7.98 1.26 5.82
C GLY A 233 -9.46 1.62 5.71
N LYS A 234 -9.74 2.92 5.54
CA LYS A 234 -11.08 3.44 5.25
C LYS A 234 -11.02 4.68 4.36
N VAL A 235 -11.94 4.76 3.40
CA VAL A 235 -12.21 5.96 2.59
C VAL A 235 -13.45 6.67 3.15
N PHE A 236 -13.39 8.01 3.21
CA PHE A 236 -14.45 8.88 3.75
C PHE A 236 -15.00 9.80 2.66
#